data_3ef699f921562368d642b116eec21dbd
#
_entry.id   3ef699f921562368d642b116eec21dbd
#
_cell.length_a   1.000
_cell.length_b   1.000
_cell.length_c   1.000
_cell.angle_alpha   90.00
_cell.angle_beta   90.00
_cell.angle_gamma   90.00
#
_symmetry.space_group_name_H-M   'P 1'
#
loop_
_entity.id
_entity.type
_entity.pdbx_description
1 polymer ?
#
loop_
_entity_poly.entity_id
_entity_poly.type
_entity_poly.pdbx_seq_one_letter_code
_entity_poly.pdbx_strand_id
1 'polypeptide(L)'
;MNTPLRAGLIGLGMMGRHHARILSQLPGVQLVAAADSSGDPHHAAANIPVVANVEQLLAHRLDYCVVAVPTADHAQIGFALAAAGIPALIEKPLAPDLATARALAVAFDAAGLIAAVGHTERYNPALRALRARLADGALGTLYQISTRRQGPYPPRVRDVGVVFDLATHDLDVTTWVTGMPLVSLAARTVARSGRIAEDLVVILGELSDGTVTSHLVNWLSPLKERVTTATGANGCLAADTVHGDLTFYANGSAKTEWAAAEVFRGVTEGDITRYAIPKREPLLGEHEAFRDAILGKDAPIVTLWQAAATIAAAEAVLTSATTGGTAAPEQPRIPRPRLASDYALATTDPSSR
;
A
#
# COMPACT_ATOMS: atom_id res chain seq x y z
N MET A 1 13.62 30.65 -7.11
CA MET A 1 12.90 29.66 -6.25
C MET A 1 11.77 29.12 -7.10
N ASN A 2 11.65 27.79 -7.25
CA ASN A 2 10.53 27.22 -8.01
C ASN A 2 9.22 27.51 -7.25
N THR A 3 8.18 27.88 -8.00
CA THR A 3 6.83 28.06 -7.46
C THR A 3 6.39 26.73 -6.80
N PRO A 4 5.83 26.73 -5.59
CA PRO A 4 5.36 25.51 -4.95
C PRO A 4 4.21 24.86 -5.74
N LEU A 5 4.16 23.54 -5.76
CA LEU A 5 3.06 22.77 -6.36
C LEU A 5 1.76 23.05 -5.58
N ARG A 6 0.67 23.25 -6.29
CA ARG A 6 -0.65 23.56 -5.74
C ARG A 6 -1.42 22.26 -5.54
N ALA A 7 -1.55 21.83 -4.30
CA ALA A 7 -2.25 20.61 -3.94
C ALA A 7 -3.71 20.88 -3.55
N GLY A 8 -4.62 20.04 -4.00
CA GLY A 8 -5.98 19.89 -3.49
C GLY A 8 -6.11 18.67 -2.59
N LEU A 9 -7.07 18.68 -1.67
CA LEU A 9 -7.42 17.54 -0.83
C LEU A 9 -8.92 17.29 -0.89
N ILE A 10 -9.33 16.04 -1.13
CA ILE A 10 -10.73 15.61 -1.12
C ILE A 10 -10.96 14.64 0.02
N GLY A 11 -11.84 15.00 0.94
CA GLY A 11 -12.12 14.30 2.19
C GLY A 11 -11.29 14.84 3.35
N LEU A 12 -11.97 15.30 4.42
CA LEU A 12 -11.37 15.80 5.67
C LEU A 12 -11.67 14.88 6.86
N GLY A 13 -12.02 13.63 6.58
CA GLY A 13 -12.23 12.60 7.58
C GLY A 13 -10.96 12.17 8.30
N MET A 14 -10.96 10.92 8.82
CA MET A 14 -9.85 10.37 9.62
C MET A 14 -8.49 10.42 8.88
N MET A 15 -8.42 9.96 7.63
CA MET A 15 -7.18 10.03 6.85
C MET A 15 -6.94 11.43 6.29
N GLY A 16 -7.98 12.11 5.82
CA GLY A 16 -7.87 13.46 5.25
C GLY A 16 -7.17 14.46 6.16
N ARG A 17 -7.44 14.43 7.47
CA ARG A 17 -6.76 15.31 8.43
C ARG A 17 -5.24 15.02 8.53
N HIS A 18 -4.81 13.76 8.37
CA HIS A 18 -3.39 13.43 8.35
C HIS A 18 -2.75 13.92 7.06
N HIS A 19 -3.42 13.75 5.91
CA HIS A 19 -2.96 14.31 4.65
C HIS A 19 -2.91 15.85 4.68
N ALA A 20 -3.91 16.52 5.24
CA ALA A 20 -3.91 17.99 5.40
C ALA A 20 -2.70 18.46 6.21
N ARG A 21 -2.41 17.80 7.34
CA ARG A 21 -1.24 18.08 8.16
C ARG A 21 0.07 17.94 7.40
N ILE A 22 0.23 16.85 6.65
CA ILE A 22 1.44 16.63 5.84
C ILE A 22 1.55 17.68 4.74
N LEU A 23 0.49 17.91 3.97
CA LEU A 23 0.49 18.86 2.85
C LEU A 23 0.79 20.30 3.31
N SER A 24 0.34 20.69 4.49
CA SER A 24 0.62 22.03 5.06
C SER A 24 2.09 22.24 5.45
N GLN A 25 2.88 21.16 5.61
CA GLN A 25 4.26 21.19 6.05
C GLN A 25 5.25 20.71 4.98
N LEU A 26 4.76 20.17 3.85
CA LEU A 26 5.58 19.55 2.83
C LEU A 26 6.34 20.62 2.03
N PRO A 27 7.68 20.64 2.07
CA PRO A 27 8.47 21.61 1.32
C PRO A 27 8.19 21.55 -0.19
N GLY A 28 7.98 22.72 -0.80
CA GLY A 28 7.69 22.83 -2.24
C GLY A 28 6.25 22.49 -2.63
N VAL A 29 5.34 22.37 -1.66
CA VAL A 29 3.91 22.15 -1.85
C VAL A 29 3.12 23.21 -1.10
N GLN A 30 2.00 23.63 -1.66
CA GLN A 30 1.00 24.46 -1.02
C GLN A 30 -0.35 23.79 -1.09
N LEU A 31 -0.95 23.44 0.04
CA LEU A 31 -2.35 23.03 0.10
C LEU A 31 -3.22 24.27 -0.10
N VAL A 32 -3.92 24.34 -1.23
CA VAL A 32 -4.64 25.57 -1.64
C VAL A 32 -6.13 25.54 -1.32
N ALA A 33 -6.74 24.36 -1.31
CA ALA A 33 -8.14 24.16 -0.94
C ALA A 33 -8.39 22.69 -0.60
N ALA A 34 -9.48 22.43 0.13
CA ALA A 34 -9.99 21.09 0.38
C ALA A 34 -11.48 21.01 0.01
N ALA A 35 -11.95 19.79 -0.33
CA ALA A 35 -13.37 19.52 -0.54
C ALA A 35 -13.87 18.46 0.43
N ASP A 36 -14.98 18.73 1.13
CA ASP A 36 -15.70 17.74 1.94
C ASP A 36 -17.17 18.13 2.01
N SER A 37 -18.08 17.18 1.70
CA SER A 37 -19.51 17.40 1.73
C SER A 37 -20.08 17.70 3.12
N SER A 38 -19.35 17.30 4.17
CA SER A 38 -19.68 17.55 5.57
C SER A 38 -18.97 18.80 6.14
N GLY A 39 -18.22 19.53 5.31
CA GLY A 39 -17.36 20.65 5.74
C GLY A 39 -16.11 20.17 6.46
N ASP A 40 -15.65 20.92 7.47
CA ASP A 40 -14.44 20.58 8.23
C ASP A 40 -14.73 20.46 9.73
N PRO A 41 -15.42 19.40 10.17
CA PRO A 41 -15.80 19.23 11.57
C PRO A 41 -14.59 18.99 12.50
N HIS A 42 -13.42 18.70 11.95
CA HIS A 42 -12.19 18.42 12.68
C HIS A 42 -11.18 19.55 12.62
N HIS A 43 -11.51 20.69 12.00
CA HIS A 43 -10.60 21.82 11.77
C HIS A 43 -9.27 21.43 11.13
N ALA A 44 -9.31 20.44 10.24
CA ALA A 44 -8.14 19.88 9.55
C ALA A 44 -7.61 20.81 8.45
N ALA A 45 -8.48 21.63 7.87
CA ALA A 45 -8.13 22.52 6.78
C ALA A 45 -7.40 23.82 7.26
N ALA A 46 -7.32 24.06 8.55
CA ALA A 46 -6.73 25.28 9.12
C ALA A 46 -7.32 26.55 8.47
N ASN A 47 -6.53 27.30 7.69
CA ASN A 47 -6.93 28.57 7.06
C ASN A 47 -7.19 28.47 5.55
N ILE A 48 -7.20 27.25 4.97
CA ILE A 48 -7.50 27.08 3.55
C ILE A 48 -9.00 27.01 3.30
N PRO A 49 -9.50 27.40 2.11
CA PRO A 49 -10.88 27.25 1.72
C PRO A 49 -11.32 25.78 1.76
N VAL A 50 -12.50 25.51 2.34
CA VAL A 50 -13.19 24.22 2.26
C VAL A 50 -14.43 24.39 1.40
N VAL A 51 -14.50 23.62 0.34
CA VAL A 51 -15.62 23.63 -0.64
C VAL A 51 -16.45 22.36 -0.54
N ALA A 52 -17.67 22.35 -1.05
CA ALA A 52 -18.61 21.25 -0.84
C ALA A 52 -18.37 20.03 -1.74
N ASN A 53 -17.70 20.22 -2.90
CA ASN A 53 -17.56 19.17 -3.91
C ASN A 53 -16.30 19.33 -4.77
N VAL A 54 -16.05 18.34 -5.62
CA VAL A 54 -14.87 18.26 -6.49
C VAL A 54 -14.88 19.36 -7.55
N GLU A 55 -16.03 19.68 -8.12
CA GLU A 55 -16.19 20.70 -9.18
C GLU A 55 -15.73 22.07 -8.68
N GLN A 56 -16.11 22.43 -7.46
CA GLN A 56 -15.67 23.67 -6.81
C GLN A 56 -14.18 23.64 -6.51
N LEU A 57 -13.63 22.47 -6.11
CA LEU A 57 -12.19 22.32 -5.83
C LEU A 57 -11.37 22.53 -7.11
N LEU A 58 -11.80 21.98 -8.23
CA LEU A 58 -11.11 22.09 -9.51
C LEU A 58 -10.96 23.55 -10.01
N ALA A 59 -11.81 24.48 -9.54
CA ALA A 59 -11.69 25.91 -9.85
C ALA A 59 -10.41 26.56 -9.25
N HIS A 60 -9.73 25.89 -8.31
CA HIS A 60 -8.54 26.44 -7.63
C HIS A 60 -7.21 26.25 -8.35
N ARG A 61 -7.18 25.79 -9.60
CA ARG A 61 -5.94 25.53 -10.39
C ARG A 61 -4.97 24.63 -9.61
N LEU A 62 -5.18 23.35 -9.68
CA LEU A 62 -4.39 22.34 -8.95
C LEU A 62 -3.33 21.74 -9.87
N ASP A 63 -2.14 21.47 -9.32
CA ASP A 63 -1.11 20.66 -9.96
C ASP A 63 -1.32 19.17 -9.67
N TYR A 64 -1.96 18.84 -8.54
CA TYR A 64 -2.38 17.48 -8.18
C TYR A 64 -3.43 17.50 -7.08
N CYS A 65 -4.06 16.35 -6.85
CA CYS A 65 -5.06 16.18 -5.81
C CYS A 65 -4.79 14.91 -4.97
N VAL A 66 -5.09 14.99 -3.67
CA VAL A 66 -5.12 13.82 -2.77
C VAL A 66 -6.56 13.45 -2.50
N VAL A 67 -6.91 12.16 -2.62
CA VAL A 67 -8.27 11.63 -2.43
C VAL A 67 -8.30 10.74 -1.21
N ALA A 68 -8.98 11.18 -0.15
CA ALA A 68 -9.07 10.52 1.15
C ALA A 68 -10.52 10.40 1.64
N VAL A 69 -11.39 9.98 0.73
CA VAL A 69 -12.82 9.72 0.96
C VAL A 69 -13.08 8.23 1.20
N PRO A 70 -14.32 7.78 1.49
CA PRO A 70 -14.66 6.36 1.49
C PRO A 70 -14.37 5.67 0.16
N THR A 71 -14.00 4.40 0.19
CA THR A 71 -13.60 3.61 -0.98
C THR A 71 -14.65 3.64 -2.11
N ALA A 72 -15.94 3.65 -1.75
CA ALA A 72 -17.02 3.69 -2.73
C ALA A 72 -16.98 4.93 -3.65
N ASP A 73 -16.41 6.04 -3.16
CA ASP A 73 -16.35 7.31 -3.88
C ASP A 73 -15.07 7.49 -4.69
N HIS A 74 -14.03 6.63 -4.46
CA HIS A 74 -12.73 6.75 -5.13
C HIS A 74 -12.83 6.78 -6.65
N ALA A 75 -13.66 5.89 -7.21
CA ALA A 75 -13.80 5.77 -8.66
C ALA A 75 -14.41 7.02 -9.31
N GLN A 76 -15.52 7.51 -8.77
CA GLN A 76 -16.19 8.70 -9.30
C GLN A 76 -15.25 9.91 -9.28
N ILE A 77 -14.57 10.12 -8.15
CA ILE A 77 -13.64 11.23 -7.98
C ILE A 77 -12.41 11.05 -8.86
N GLY A 78 -11.85 9.85 -8.91
CA GLY A 78 -10.69 9.55 -9.75
C GLY A 78 -10.96 9.80 -11.23
N PHE A 79 -12.12 9.39 -11.76
CA PHE A 79 -12.51 9.68 -13.14
C PHE A 79 -12.69 11.18 -13.39
N ALA A 80 -13.27 11.92 -12.44
CA ALA A 80 -13.41 13.37 -12.57
C ALA A 80 -12.03 14.07 -12.61
N LEU A 81 -11.08 13.65 -11.78
CA LEU A 81 -9.71 14.17 -11.78
C LEU A 81 -8.98 13.83 -13.09
N ALA A 82 -9.09 12.59 -13.57
CA ALA A 82 -8.49 12.16 -14.83
C ALA A 82 -9.05 12.97 -16.02
N ALA A 83 -10.37 13.19 -16.07
CA ALA A 83 -11.01 13.99 -17.09
C ALA A 83 -10.62 15.47 -17.03
N ALA A 84 -10.32 15.99 -15.83
CA ALA A 84 -9.84 17.35 -15.61
C ALA A 84 -8.32 17.52 -15.85
N GLY A 85 -7.59 16.46 -16.17
CA GLY A 85 -6.14 16.50 -16.36
C GLY A 85 -5.34 16.67 -15.07
N ILE A 86 -5.88 16.25 -13.92
CA ILE A 86 -5.27 16.43 -12.60
C ILE A 86 -4.66 15.13 -12.10
N PRO A 87 -3.33 15.07 -11.88
CA PRO A 87 -2.65 13.95 -11.20
C PRO A 87 -3.24 13.67 -9.81
N ALA A 88 -3.26 12.39 -9.39
CA ALA A 88 -3.92 12.02 -8.14
C ALA A 88 -3.15 11.02 -7.28
N LEU A 89 -3.12 11.27 -5.95
CA LEU A 89 -2.80 10.28 -4.93
C LEU A 89 -4.12 9.84 -4.29
N ILE A 90 -4.52 8.59 -4.51
CA ILE A 90 -5.80 8.03 -4.04
C ILE A 90 -5.54 7.08 -2.88
N GLU A 91 -6.30 7.21 -1.80
CA GLU A 91 -6.19 6.30 -0.66
C GLU A 91 -6.52 4.84 -1.03
N LYS A 92 -5.96 3.92 -0.23
CA LYS A 92 -6.26 2.49 -0.34
C LYS A 92 -7.61 2.13 0.34
N PRO A 93 -8.27 1.05 -0.10
CA PRO A 93 -8.06 0.33 -1.36
C PRO A 93 -8.45 1.21 -2.53
N LEU A 94 -7.78 1.06 -3.69
CA LEU A 94 -8.00 1.92 -4.86
C LEU A 94 -9.47 1.97 -5.29
N ALA A 95 -10.15 0.82 -5.24
CA ALA A 95 -11.54 0.66 -5.65
C ALA A 95 -12.18 -0.53 -4.91
N PRO A 96 -13.50 -0.70 -4.94
CA PRO A 96 -14.19 -1.82 -4.31
C PRO A 96 -13.96 -3.16 -5.04
N ASP A 97 -13.56 -3.13 -6.31
CA ASP A 97 -13.35 -4.30 -7.16
C ASP A 97 -12.27 -4.08 -8.23
N LEU A 98 -11.79 -5.19 -8.80
CA LEU A 98 -10.73 -5.19 -9.80
C LEU A 98 -11.13 -4.49 -11.09
N ALA A 99 -12.37 -4.64 -11.54
CA ALA A 99 -12.83 -4.05 -12.80
C ALA A 99 -12.79 -2.52 -12.72
N THR A 100 -13.26 -1.96 -11.60
CA THR A 100 -13.22 -0.53 -11.31
C THR A 100 -11.78 -0.02 -11.15
N ALA A 101 -10.92 -0.77 -10.45
CA ALA A 101 -9.51 -0.41 -10.30
C ALA A 101 -8.78 -0.34 -11.63
N ARG A 102 -9.04 -1.30 -12.52
CA ARG A 102 -8.49 -1.30 -13.89
C ARG A 102 -9.00 -0.14 -14.74
N ALA A 103 -10.29 0.14 -14.66
CA ALA A 103 -10.89 1.25 -15.39
C ALA A 103 -10.24 2.59 -14.98
N LEU A 104 -9.99 2.79 -13.69
CA LEU A 104 -9.26 3.96 -13.19
C LEU A 104 -7.82 4.00 -13.73
N ALA A 105 -7.09 2.89 -13.67
CA ALA A 105 -5.72 2.84 -14.16
C ALA A 105 -5.65 3.18 -15.67
N VAL A 106 -6.57 2.63 -16.46
CA VAL A 106 -6.70 2.94 -17.89
C VAL A 106 -7.00 4.42 -18.13
N ALA A 107 -7.89 5.02 -17.33
CA ALA A 107 -8.26 6.43 -17.50
C ALA A 107 -7.08 7.38 -17.24
N PHE A 108 -6.30 7.16 -16.17
CA PHE A 108 -5.11 7.95 -15.89
C PHE A 108 -4.00 7.73 -16.93
N ASP A 109 -3.78 6.48 -17.37
CA ASP A 109 -2.81 6.17 -18.43
C ASP A 109 -3.20 6.83 -19.76
N ALA A 110 -4.48 6.78 -20.14
CA ALA A 110 -4.97 7.40 -21.37
C ALA A 110 -4.82 8.94 -21.35
N ALA A 111 -4.98 9.55 -20.18
CA ALA A 111 -4.77 10.98 -19.97
C ALA A 111 -3.28 11.35 -19.85
N GLY A 112 -2.37 10.39 -19.79
CA GLY A 112 -0.94 10.63 -19.58
C GLY A 112 -0.61 11.21 -18.21
N LEU A 113 -1.42 10.93 -17.19
CA LEU A 113 -1.32 11.52 -15.87
C LEU A 113 -0.61 10.60 -14.88
N ILE A 114 0.16 11.20 -13.98
CA ILE A 114 0.74 10.50 -12.84
C ILE A 114 -0.38 10.24 -11.82
N ALA A 115 -0.54 8.97 -11.43
CA ALA A 115 -1.43 8.60 -10.35
C ALA A 115 -0.79 7.55 -9.45
N ALA A 116 -1.05 7.66 -8.15
CA ALA A 116 -0.53 6.75 -7.13
C ALA A 116 -1.62 6.34 -6.14
N VAL A 117 -1.37 5.24 -5.43
CA VAL A 117 -2.26 4.75 -4.38
C VAL A 117 -1.58 4.78 -3.03
N GLY A 118 -2.33 5.17 -2.01
CA GLY A 118 -1.88 5.36 -0.62
C GLY A 118 -1.52 4.06 0.10
N HIS A 119 -0.66 3.22 -0.47
CA HIS A 119 -0.09 2.07 0.21
C HIS A 119 1.07 2.49 1.12
N THR A 120 0.75 3.25 2.14
CA THR A 120 1.69 3.91 3.06
C THR A 120 2.69 2.95 3.72
N GLU A 121 2.32 1.67 3.90
CA GLU A 121 3.22 0.64 4.45
C GLU A 121 4.50 0.45 3.62
N ARG A 122 4.49 0.70 2.32
CA ARG A 122 5.71 0.63 1.47
C ARG A 122 6.75 1.71 1.83
N TYR A 123 6.35 2.73 2.60
CA TYR A 123 7.24 3.77 3.12
C TYR A 123 7.66 3.54 4.57
N ASN A 124 7.17 2.46 5.21
CA ASN A 124 7.58 2.09 6.54
C ASN A 124 9.07 1.72 6.57
N PRO A 125 9.88 2.33 7.47
CA PRO A 125 11.33 2.13 7.48
C PRO A 125 11.73 0.67 7.70
N ALA A 126 10.99 -0.09 8.52
CA ALA A 126 11.27 -1.51 8.76
C ALA A 126 11.08 -2.36 7.49
N LEU A 127 9.99 -2.11 6.74
CA LEU A 127 9.69 -2.83 5.50
C LEU A 127 10.64 -2.43 4.37
N ARG A 128 11.03 -1.17 4.29
CA ARG A 128 12.06 -0.72 3.33
C ARG A 128 13.41 -1.37 3.61
N ALA A 129 13.79 -1.46 4.87
CA ALA A 129 15.01 -2.15 5.27
C ALA A 129 14.93 -3.67 5.01
N LEU A 130 13.77 -4.31 5.26
CA LEU A 130 13.52 -5.70 4.92
C LEU A 130 13.70 -5.92 3.41
N ARG A 131 13.03 -5.12 2.57
CA ARG A 131 13.14 -5.22 1.11
C ARG A 131 14.58 -5.08 0.62
N ALA A 132 15.31 -4.09 1.13
CA ALA A 132 16.71 -3.90 0.76
C ALA A 132 17.57 -5.15 1.11
N ARG A 133 17.37 -5.71 2.31
CA ARG A 133 18.10 -6.93 2.73
C ARG A 133 17.76 -8.16 1.89
N LEU A 134 16.49 -8.31 1.49
CA LEU A 134 16.08 -9.38 0.59
C LEU A 134 16.73 -9.21 -0.79
N ALA A 135 16.75 -7.99 -1.33
CA ALA A 135 17.40 -7.67 -2.61
C ALA A 135 18.91 -7.90 -2.57
N ASP A 136 19.55 -7.63 -1.43
CA ASP A 136 20.98 -7.90 -1.19
C ASP A 136 21.29 -9.39 -0.97
N GLY A 137 20.29 -10.29 -0.99
CA GLY A 137 20.46 -11.72 -0.81
C GLY A 137 20.77 -12.17 0.63
N ALA A 138 20.46 -11.35 1.65
CA ALA A 138 20.80 -11.62 3.05
C ALA A 138 20.28 -12.98 3.56
N LEU A 139 19.11 -13.43 3.07
CA LEU A 139 18.51 -14.71 3.47
C LEU A 139 18.89 -15.89 2.56
N GLY A 140 19.64 -15.67 1.46
CA GLY A 140 19.85 -16.69 0.44
C GLY A 140 18.52 -17.05 -0.24
N THR A 141 18.28 -18.34 -0.51
CA THR A 141 17.01 -18.82 -1.04
C THR A 141 15.89 -18.52 -0.05
N LEU A 142 14.87 -17.80 -0.50
CA LEU A 142 13.70 -17.48 0.32
C LEU A 142 12.76 -18.69 0.38
N TYR A 143 12.30 -19.03 1.57
CA TYR A 143 11.40 -20.15 1.80
C TYR A 143 9.98 -19.70 2.08
N GLN A 144 9.85 -18.64 2.90
CA GLN A 144 8.56 -18.19 3.38
C GLN A 144 8.53 -16.68 3.65
N ILE A 145 7.36 -16.07 3.36
CA ILE A 145 6.94 -14.79 3.93
C ILE A 145 5.72 -15.05 4.81
N SER A 146 5.76 -14.62 6.06
CA SER A 146 4.59 -14.65 6.94
C SER A 146 4.27 -13.26 7.46
N THR A 147 2.98 -12.94 7.57
CA THR A 147 2.53 -11.69 8.16
C THR A 147 1.53 -11.94 9.27
N ARG A 148 1.59 -11.09 10.29
CA ARG A 148 0.60 -11.03 11.34
C ARG A 148 0.17 -9.59 11.54
N ARG A 149 -1.11 -9.32 11.21
CA ARG A 149 -1.73 -8.00 11.35
C ARG A 149 -3.03 -8.14 12.14
N GLN A 150 -2.97 -7.80 13.39
CA GLN A 150 -4.12 -7.92 14.28
C GLN A 150 -4.23 -6.76 15.26
N GLY A 151 -5.45 -6.55 15.77
CA GLY A 151 -5.73 -5.48 16.70
C GLY A 151 -7.23 -5.36 16.98
N PRO A 152 -7.64 -4.41 17.83
CA PRO A 152 -9.05 -4.16 18.07
C PRO A 152 -9.72 -3.55 16.82
N TYR A 153 -11.00 -3.84 16.67
CA TYR A 153 -11.82 -3.29 15.57
C TYR A 153 -11.83 -1.76 15.57
N PRO A 154 -11.52 -1.12 14.45
CA PRO A 154 -11.60 0.33 14.31
C PRO A 154 -13.03 0.77 13.96
N PRO A 155 -13.78 1.49 14.84
CA PRO A 155 -15.20 1.83 14.62
C PRO A 155 -15.48 2.64 13.34
N ARG A 156 -14.45 3.23 12.74
CA ARG A 156 -14.54 4.02 11.49
C ARG A 156 -14.81 3.15 10.24
N VAL A 157 -14.42 1.86 10.27
CA VAL A 157 -14.57 0.95 9.13
C VAL A 157 -15.96 0.32 9.19
N ARG A 158 -16.84 0.66 8.24
CA ARG A 158 -18.24 0.21 8.23
C ARG A 158 -18.66 -0.49 6.95
N ASP A 159 -17.94 -0.26 5.87
CA ASP A 159 -18.28 -0.58 4.48
C ASP A 159 -17.57 -1.83 3.93
N VAL A 160 -16.48 -2.26 4.55
CA VAL A 160 -15.68 -3.39 4.08
C VAL A 160 -15.35 -4.38 5.21
N GLY A 161 -14.94 -5.60 4.83
CA GLY A 161 -14.39 -6.61 5.73
C GLY A 161 -12.89 -6.46 5.95
N VAL A 162 -12.34 -7.32 6.82
CA VAL A 162 -10.92 -7.30 7.19
C VAL A 162 -10.01 -7.60 6.01
N VAL A 163 -10.49 -8.33 4.99
CA VAL A 163 -9.71 -8.63 3.78
C VAL A 163 -9.39 -7.36 3.02
N PHE A 164 -10.38 -6.53 2.70
CA PHE A 164 -10.17 -5.29 1.96
C PHE A 164 -9.56 -4.17 2.79
N ASP A 165 -9.87 -4.07 4.09
CA ASP A 165 -9.26 -3.01 4.91
C ASP A 165 -7.83 -3.32 5.35
N LEU A 166 -7.56 -4.56 5.84
CA LEU A 166 -6.26 -4.89 6.42
C LEU A 166 -5.43 -5.85 5.59
N ALA A 167 -6.00 -6.97 5.09
CA ALA A 167 -5.20 -7.97 4.40
C ALA A 167 -4.60 -7.46 3.09
N THR A 168 -5.21 -6.46 2.44
CA THR A 168 -4.62 -5.75 1.30
C THR A 168 -3.26 -5.17 1.61
N HIS A 169 -3.00 -4.69 2.83
CA HIS A 169 -1.65 -4.25 3.24
C HIS A 169 -0.64 -5.39 3.22
N ASP A 170 -1.02 -6.56 3.73
CA ASP A 170 -0.11 -7.70 3.86
C ASP A 170 0.14 -8.37 2.50
N LEU A 171 -0.88 -8.46 1.65
CA LEU A 171 -0.75 -8.95 0.27
C LEU A 171 0.14 -8.02 -0.57
N ASP A 172 -0.08 -6.71 -0.46
CA ASP A 172 0.74 -5.68 -1.11
C ASP A 172 2.20 -5.72 -0.65
N VAL A 173 2.42 -5.72 0.67
CA VAL A 173 3.76 -5.78 1.26
C VAL A 173 4.50 -7.03 0.82
N THR A 174 3.84 -8.19 0.82
CA THR A 174 4.45 -9.48 0.44
C THR A 174 4.97 -9.45 -0.98
N THR A 175 4.15 -9.02 -1.94
CA THR A 175 4.56 -8.91 -3.35
C THR A 175 5.62 -7.83 -3.55
N TRP A 176 5.52 -6.73 -2.81
CA TRP A 176 6.47 -5.61 -2.93
C TRP A 176 7.84 -5.92 -2.34
N VAL A 177 7.94 -6.55 -1.15
CA VAL A 177 9.24 -6.84 -0.54
C VAL A 177 10.02 -7.93 -1.28
N THR A 178 9.30 -8.88 -1.89
CA THR A 178 9.90 -9.98 -2.67
C THR A 178 10.12 -9.61 -4.14
N GLY A 179 9.33 -8.68 -4.69
CA GLY A 179 9.29 -8.40 -6.11
C GLY A 179 8.57 -9.49 -6.93
N MET A 180 7.90 -10.47 -6.27
CA MET A 180 7.26 -11.62 -6.90
C MET A 180 5.74 -11.54 -6.79
N PRO A 181 4.98 -11.85 -7.85
CA PRO A 181 3.53 -11.90 -7.78
C PRO A 181 3.03 -13.14 -7.04
N LEU A 182 1.89 -13.02 -6.37
CA LEU A 182 1.11 -14.13 -5.84
C LEU A 182 0.47 -14.90 -7.00
N VAL A 183 0.60 -16.22 -7.02
CA VAL A 183 0.05 -17.09 -8.07
C VAL A 183 -1.06 -18.02 -7.56
N SER A 184 -1.13 -18.27 -6.26
CA SER A 184 -2.10 -19.18 -5.65
C SER A 184 -2.42 -18.72 -4.24
N LEU A 185 -3.71 -18.76 -3.85
CA LEU A 185 -4.20 -18.39 -2.52
C LEU A 185 -5.27 -19.38 -2.04
N ALA A 186 -5.13 -19.82 -0.79
CA ALA A 186 -6.15 -20.57 -0.04
C ALA A 186 -6.50 -19.81 1.23
N ALA A 187 -7.78 -19.61 1.53
CA ALA A 187 -8.20 -18.78 2.65
C ALA A 187 -9.39 -19.35 3.44
N ARG A 188 -9.49 -18.92 4.69
CA ARG A 188 -10.69 -19.09 5.53
C ARG A 188 -10.99 -17.75 6.21
N THR A 189 -12.26 -17.36 6.16
CA THR A 189 -12.76 -16.16 6.81
C THR A 189 -13.83 -16.50 7.84
N VAL A 190 -13.96 -15.69 8.87
CA VAL A 190 -15.06 -15.77 9.84
C VAL A 190 -15.52 -14.36 10.23
N ALA A 191 -16.79 -14.24 10.62
CA ALA A 191 -17.36 -13.07 11.27
C ALA A 191 -17.78 -13.48 12.72
N ARG A 192 -17.20 -12.84 13.72
CA ARG A 192 -17.39 -13.17 15.15
C ARG A 192 -17.87 -11.99 15.99
N SER A 193 -17.66 -10.77 15.52
CA SER A 193 -18.03 -9.53 16.22
C SER A 193 -19.49 -9.10 16.03
N GLY A 194 -20.32 -9.93 15.39
CA GLY A 194 -21.71 -9.59 15.06
C GLY A 194 -21.88 -8.74 13.80
N ARG A 195 -20.80 -8.54 13.03
CA ARG A 195 -20.83 -7.85 11.73
C ARG A 195 -21.23 -8.83 10.63
N ILE A 196 -21.71 -8.28 9.50
CA ILE A 196 -22.01 -9.06 8.29
C ILE A 196 -20.69 -9.44 7.57
N ALA A 197 -19.76 -8.48 7.46
CA ALA A 197 -18.47 -8.71 6.84
C ALA A 197 -17.51 -9.47 7.77
N GLU A 198 -16.56 -10.17 7.18
CA GLU A 198 -15.53 -10.93 7.89
C GLU A 198 -14.64 -10.02 8.75
N ASP A 199 -14.26 -10.50 9.93
CA ASP A 199 -13.41 -9.81 10.91
C ASP A 199 -12.12 -10.57 11.24
N LEU A 200 -11.97 -11.79 10.68
CA LEU A 200 -10.75 -12.57 10.69
C LEU A 200 -10.57 -13.29 9.35
N VAL A 201 -9.34 -13.31 8.87
CA VAL A 201 -8.91 -14.12 7.72
C VAL A 201 -7.57 -14.78 8.01
N VAL A 202 -7.44 -16.05 7.62
CA VAL A 202 -6.17 -16.78 7.51
C VAL A 202 -5.98 -17.11 6.04
N ILE A 203 -4.80 -16.76 5.51
CA ILE A 203 -4.46 -16.94 4.10
C ILE A 203 -3.16 -17.74 4.01
N LEU A 204 -3.13 -18.74 3.15
CA LEU A 204 -1.94 -19.42 2.66
C LEU A 204 -1.80 -19.10 1.17
N GLY A 205 -0.60 -18.90 0.69
CA GLY A 205 -0.37 -18.58 -0.71
C GLY A 205 1.01 -19.02 -1.18
N GLU A 206 1.22 -18.82 -2.48
CA GLU A 206 2.46 -19.12 -3.17
C GLU A 206 2.83 -17.95 -4.09
N LEU A 207 4.10 -17.57 -4.07
CA LEU A 207 4.68 -16.63 -5.03
C LEU A 207 5.16 -17.38 -6.28
N SER A 208 5.41 -16.63 -7.36
CA SER A 208 5.78 -17.20 -8.67
C SER A 208 7.09 -17.99 -8.67
N ASP A 209 7.94 -17.83 -7.66
CA ASP A 209 9.19 -18.57 -7.47
C ASP A 209 9.05 -19.81 -6.55
N GLY A 210 7.82 -20.12 -6.09
CA GLY A 210 7.53 -21.21 -5.17
C GLY A 210 7.65 -20.83 -3.68
N THR A 211 7.99 -19.60 -3.35
CA THR A 211 8.01 -19.12 -1.96
C THR A 211 6.61 -19.19 -1.35
N VAL A 212 6.49 -19.86 -0.20
CA VAL A 212 5.20 -20.00 0.51
C VAL A 212 4.89 -18.73 1.28
N THR A 213 3.63 -18.31 1.27
CA THR A 213 3.17 -17.17 2.08
C THR A 213 2.09 -17.57 3.08
N SER A 214 2.06 -16.91 4.25
CA SER A 214 1.00 -17.10 5.24
C SER A 214 0.64 -15.79 5.92
N HIS A 215 -0.67 -15.51 6.03
CA HIS A 215 -1.15 -14.26 6.61
C HIS A 215 -2.25 -14.52 7.64
N LEU A 216 -2.10 -13.95 8.83
CA LEU A 216 -3.12 -13.91 9.86
C LEU A 216 -3.54 -12.47 10.09
N VAL A 217 -4.78 -12.16 9.73
CA VAL A 217 -5.29 -10.79 9.81
C VAL A 217 -6.63 -10.78 10.53
N ASN A 218 -6.78 -9.95 11.56
CA ASN A 218 -8.06 -9.83 12.26
C ASN A 218 -8.23 -8.52 13.04
N TRP A 219 -9.50 -8.23 13.36
CA TRP A 219 -9.94 -7.17 14.27
C TRP A 219 -10.37 -7.68 15.65
N LEU A 220 -10.07 -8.93 16.00
CA LEU A 220 -10.58 -9.61 17.20
C LEU A 220 -9.57 -9.62 18.35
N SER A 221 -8.32 -9.27 18.08
CA SER A 221 -7.26 -9.28 19.07
C SER A 221 -7.22 -7.96 19.86
N PRO A 222 -7.11 -8.01 21.20
CA PRO A 222 -6.79 -6.81 21.98
C PRO A 222 -5.33 -6.38 21.78
N LEU A 223 -4.45 -7.29 21.38
CA LEU A 223 -3.05 -7.00 21.07
C LEU A 223 -2.94 -6.41 19.67
N LYS A 224 -2.35 -5.21 19.57
CA LYS A 224 -1.98 -4.62 18.27
C LYS A 224 -0.63 -5.17 17.83
N GLU A 225 -0.65 -5.95 16.76
CA GLU A 225 0.55 -6.57 16.18
C GLU A 225 0.59 -6.33 14.67
N ARG A 226 1.75 -5.97 14.14
CA ARG A 226 1.99 -5.76 12.70
C ARG A 226 3.41 -6.21 12.39
N VAL A 227 3.59 -7.49 12.11
CA VAL A 227 4.90 -8.10 11.87
C VAL A 227 4.90 -8.79 10.51
N THR A 228 5.95 -8.56 9.75
CA THR A 228 6.27 -9.28 8.51
C THR A 228 7.58 -10.03 8.75
N THR A 229 7.56 -11.35 8.56
CA THR A 229 8.71 -12.23 8.74
C THR A 229 9.06 -12.87 7.40
N ALA A 230 10.33 -12.77 7.00
CA ALA A 230 10.90 -13.46 5.87
C ALA A 230 11.90 -14.52 6.37
N THR A 231 11.73 -15.78 5.97
CA THR A 231 12.59 -16.90 6.35
C THR A 231 13.25 -17.47 5.10
N GLY A 232 14.56 -17.68 5.16
CA GLY A 232 15.33 -18.25 4.07
C GLY A 232 16.49 -19.10 4.56
N ALA A 233 17.38 -19.47 3.63
CA ALA A 233 18.49 -20.40 3.88
C ALA A 233 19.46 -19.93 4.97
N ASN A 234 19.64 -18.61 5.14
CA ASN A 234 20.64 -18.04 6.06
C ASN A 234 20.03 -17.58 7.40
N GLY A 235 18.71 -17.67 7.58
CA GLY A 235 18.04 -17.19 8.79
C GLY A 235 16.68 -16.57 8.54
N CYS A 236 16.31 -15.65 9.42
CA CYS A 236 15.00 -15.01 9.42
C CYS A 236 15.13 -13.50 9.67
N LEU A 237 14.41 -12.69 8.90
CA LEU A 237 14.25 -11.25 9.10
C LEU A 237 12.82 -10.96 9.59
N ALA A 238 12.68 -10.30 10.73
CA ALA A 238 11.40 -9.87 11.29
C ALA A 238 11.28 -8.35 11.31
N ALA A 239 10.33 -7.82 10.54
CA ALA A 239 10.00 -6.38 10.49
C ALA A 239 8.74 -6.09 11.31
N ASP A 240 8.88 -5.32 12.39
CA ASP A 240 7.77 -4.80 13.18
C ASP A 240 7.44 -3.38 12.72
N THR A 241 6.29 -3.20 12.08
CA THR A 241 5.89 -1.90 11.53
C THR A 241 5.25 -0.97 12.55
N VAL A 242 4.84 -1.48 13.72
CA VAL A 242 4.34 -0.65 14.83
C VAL A 242 5.50 0.15 15.46
N HIS A 243 6.63 -0.52 15.68
CA HIS A 243 7.82 0.07 16.28
C HIS A 243 8.83 0.60 15.25
N GLY A 244 8.69 0.18 13.97
CA GLY A 244 9.63 0.52 12.90
C GLY A 244 10.97 -0.18 13.06
N ASP A 245 10.98 -1.42 13.53
CA ASP A 245 12.17 -2.19 13.84
C ASP A 245 12.37 -3.36 12.87
N LEU A 246 13.63 -3.68 12.56
CA LEU A 246 14.01 -4.87 11.81
C LEU A 246 15.04 -5.67 12.61
N THR A 247 14.77 -6.95 12.79
CA THR A 247 15.66 -7.89 13.48
C THR A 247 16.02 -9.06 12.57
N PHE A 248 17.27 -9.39 12.49
CA PHE A 248 17.79 -10.58 11.82
C PHE A 248 18.14 -11.64 12.86
N TYR A 249 17.65 -12.85 12.66
CA TYR A 249 17.99 -14.05 13.41
C TYR A 249 18.79 -14.95 12.48
N ALA A 250 20.10 -15.04 12.68
CA ALA A 250 20.96 -15.88 11.86
C ALA A 250 20.79 -17.36 12.21
N ASN A 251 20.97 -18.22 11.22
CA ASN A 251 21.19 -19.65 11.49
C ASN A 251 22.55 -19.82 12.16
N GLY A 252 22.60 -20.54 13.29
CA GLY A 252 23.83 -20.81 14.02
C GLY A 252 24.59 -21.99 13.43
N SER A 253 25.90 -21.95 13.63
CA SER A 253 26.84 -23.06 13.34
C SER A 253 27.39 -23.73 14.61
N ALA A 254 26.94 -23.24 15.78
CA ALA A 254 27.40 -23.77 17.04
C ALA A 254 26.91 -25.21 17.27
N LYS A 255 27.83 -26.12 17.50
CA LYS A 255 27.49 -27.48 17.92
C LYS A 255 26.85 -27.41 19.30
N THR A 256 25.61 -27.86 19.41
CA THR A 256 24.95 -28.04 20.70
C THR A 256 25.54 -29.27 21.35
N GLU A 257 26.03 -29.19 22.60
CA GLU A 257 26.46 -30.35 23.38
C GLU A 257 25.32 -31.35 23.68
N TRP A 258 24.12 -31.01 23.30
CA TRP A 258 22.89 -31.78 23.48
C TRP A 258 22.56 -32.54 22.18
N ALA A 259 23.17 -33.70 22.00
CA ALA A 259 23.03 -34.54 20.81
C ALA A 259 21.55 -34.86 20.45
N ALA A 260 20.65 -34.90 21.44
CA ALA A 260 19.21 -35.08 21.20
C ALA A 260 18.54 -33.86 20.58
N ALA A 261 19.08 -32.65 20.75
CA ALA A 261 18.54 -31.44 20.15
C ALA A 261 19.00 -31.23 18.70
N GLU A 262 20.18 -31.75 18.32
CA GLU A 262 20.69 -31.73 16.93
C GLU A 262 19.79 -32.52 15.98
N VAL A 263 19.24 -33.64 16.44
CA VAL A 263 18.38 -34.53 15.63
C VAL A 263 17.02 -33.88 15.34
N PHE A 264 16.54 -32.98 16.21
CA PHE A 264 15.20 -32.36 16.09
C PHE A 264 15.20 -30.96 15.50
N ARG A 265 16.32 -30.22 15.47
CA ARG A 265 16.32 -28.80 15.14
C ARG A 265 16.80 -28.47 13.74
N GLY A 266 17.42 -29.35 12.99
CA GLY A 266 17.89 -29.06 11.61
C GLY A 266 18.60 -27.72 11.40
N VAL A 267 18.31 -26.72 12.25
CA VAL A 267 18.89 -25.37 12.29
C VAL A 267 19.13 -24.99 13.74
N THR A 268 20.33 -24.53 14.10
CA THR A 268 20.66 -23.99 15.43
C THR A 268 20.46 -22.48 15.47
N GLU A 269 20.17 -21.93 16.66
CA GLU A 269 20.08 -20.49 16.87
C GLU A 269 21.48 -19.87 16.76
N GLY A 270 21.60 -18.83 15.93
CA GLY A 270 22.81 -18.02 15.77
C GLY A 270 22.64 -16.63 16.38
N ASP A 271 23.43 -15.70 15.88
CA ASP A 271 23.40 -14.32 16.35
C ASP A 271 22.09 -13.61 16.03
N ILE A 272 21.66 -12.73 16.94
CA ILE A 272 20.51 -11.85 16.75
C ILE A 272 21.04 -10.43 16.52
N THR A 273 20.71 -9.85 15.38
CA THR A 273 21.07 -8.48 15.03
C THR A 273 19.82 -7.62 14.90
N ARG A 274 19.64 -6.62 15.77
CA ARG A 274 18.64 -5.57 15.60
C ARG A 274 19.29 -4.39 14.87
N TYR A 275 18.72 -4.05 13.71
CA TYR A 275 19.28 -2.97 12.88
C TYR A 275 18.85 -1.60 13.40
N ALA A 276 19.81 -0.66 13.44
CA ALA A 276 19.50 0.75 13.67
C ALA A 276 18.94 1.35 12.38
N ILE A 277 17.64 1.71 12.40
CA ILE A 277 16.93 2.25 11.24
C ILE A 277 16.43 3.66 11.59
N PRO A 278 16.72 4.69 10.75
CA PRO A 278 16.13 6.01 10.93
C PRO A 278 14.60 5.92 10.84
N LYS A 279 13.92 6.32 11.92
CA LYS A 279 12.46 6.26 11.98
C LYS A 279 11.87 7.52 11.36
N ARG A 280 11.29 7.36 10.19
CA ARG A 280 10.63 8.41 9.44
C ARG A 280 9.14 8.11 9.34
N GLU A 281 8.31 9.13 9.37
CA GLU A 281 6.87 8.99 9.20
C GLU A 281 6.55 8.45 7.79
N PRO A 282 5.88 7.28 7.66
CA PRO A 282 5.59 6.68 6.37
C PRO A 282 4.74 7.58 5.47
N LEU A 283 3.70 8.23 6.01
CA LEU A 283 2.83 9.11 5.24
C LEU A 283 3.57 10.31 4.65
N LEU A 284 4.53 10.89 5.39
CA LEU A 284 5.41 11.94 4.87
C LEU A 284 6.23 11.43 3.69
N GLY A 285 6.82 10.22 3.83
CA GLY A 285 7.59 9.60 2.74
C GLY A 285 6.77 9.35 1.48
N GLU A 286 5.50 8.98 1.62
CA GLU A 286 4.56 8.81 0.52
C GLU A 286 4.29 10.13 -0.22
N HIS A 287 4.00 11.19 0.50
CA HIS A 287 3.77 12.51 -0.09
C HIS A 287 5.02 13.08 -0.77
N GLU A 288 6.20 12.86 -0.19
CA GLU A 288 7.46 13.27 -0.82
C GLU A 288 7.72 12.53 -2.13
N ALA A 289 7.49 11.20 -2.15
CA ALA A 289 7.62 10.41 -3.35
C ALA A 289 6.62 10.87 -4.43
N PHE A 290 5.36 11.14 -4.06
CA PHE A 290 4.36 11.61 -5.00
C PHE A 290 4.68 13.00 -5.54
N ARG A 291 5.06 13.97 -4.67
CA ARG A 291 5.57 15.29 -5.08
C ARG A 291 6.72 15.17 -6.06
N ASP A 292 7.69 14.31 -5.77
CA ASP A 292 8.88 14.15 -6.59
C ASP A 292 8.55 13.52 -7.95
N ALA A 293 7.59 12.59 -8.00
CA ALA A 293 7.07 12.04 -9.25
C ALA A 293 6.38 13.14 -10.11
N ILE A 294 5.57 14.01 -9.52
CA ILE A 294 4.94 15.16 -10.21
C ILE A 294 6.01 16.10 -10.79
N LEU A 295 7.15 16.26 -10.10
CA LEU A 295 8.28 17.06 -10.57
C LEU A 295 9.15 16.33 -11.60
N GLY A 296 8.74 15.15 -12.08
CA GLY A 296 9.45 14.37 -13.10
C GLY A 296 10.69 13.63 -12.60
N LYS A 297 10.84 13.45 -11.28
CA LYS A 297 11.94 12.67 -10.71
C LYS A 297 11.56 11.18 -10.69
N ASP A 298 12.58 10.31 -10.73
CA ASP A 298 12.38 8.89 -10.44
C ASP A 298 12.06 8.71 -8.95
N ALA A 299 10.80 8.42 -8.65
CA ALA A 299 10.29 8.30 -7.29
C ALA A 299 9.47 7.02 -7.13
N PRO A 300 9.63 6.30 -6.01
CA PRO A 300 9.00 4.99 -5.79
C PRO A 300 7.53 5.14 -5.37
N ILE A 301 6.67 5.59 -6.29
CA ILE A 301 5.22 5.61 -6.08
C ILE A 301 4.59 4.24 -6.30
N VAL A 302 3.43 4.00 -5.69
CA VAL A 302 2.61 2.81 -5.94
C VAL A 302 1.65 3.12 -7.07
N THR A 303 1.84 2.49 -8.24
CA THR A 303 0.98 2.73 -9.40
C THR A 303 -0.43 2.15 -9.21
N LEU A 304 -1.41 2.67 -9.96
CA LEU A 304 -2.77 2.12 -9.94
C LEU A 304 -2.81 0.65 -10.37
N TRP A 305 -1.92 0.22 -11.26
CA TRP A 305 -1.80 -1.17 -11.69
C TRP A 305 -1.30 -2.10 -10.58
N GLN A 306 -0.35 -1.63 -9.78
CA GLN A 306 0.11 -2.40 -8.62
C GLN A 306 -1.00 -2.55 -7.58
N ALA A 307 -1.76 -1.47 -7.33
CA ALA A 307 -2.92 -1.52 -6.44
C ALA A 307 -4.04 -2.42 -7.00
N ALA A 308 -4.27 -2.42 -8.32
CA ALA A 308 -5.20 -3.35 -8.97
C ALA A 308 -4.78 -4.82 -8.77
N ALA A 309 -3.47 -5.13 -8.80
CA ALA A 309 -2.98 -6.47 -8.48
C ALA A 309 -3.26 -6.87 -7.02
N THR A 310 -3.16 -5.91 -6.09
CA THR A 310 -3.51 -6.14 -4.68
C THR A 310 -5.01 -6.41 -4.49
N ILE A 311 -5.87 -5.68 -5.23
CA ILE A 311 -7.33 -5.95 -5.23
C ILE A 311 -7.64 -7.33 -5.82
N ALA A 312 -6.99 -7.71 -6.93
CA ALA A 312 -7.15 -9.04 -7.50
C ALA A 312 -6.78 -10.16 -6.51
N ALA A 313 -5.71 -9.96 -5.74
CA ALA A 313 -5.34 -10.89 -4.67
C ALA A 313 -6.40 -10.95 -3.56
N ALA A 314 -6.96 -9.80 -3.15
CA ALA A 314 -8.05 -9.75 -2.15
C ALA A 314 -9.33 -10.44 -2.65
N GLU A 315 -9.71 -10.27 -3.91
CA GLU A 315 -10.85 -10.98 -4.51
C GLU A 315 -10.61 -12.50 -4.56
N ALA A 316 -9.38 -12.94 -4.90
CA ALA A 316 -9.01 -14.35 -4.89
C ALA A 316 -9.08 -14.94 -3.47
N VAL A 317 -8.69 -14.18 -2.43
CA VAL A 317 -8.86 -14.57 -1.02
C VAL A 317 -10.33 -14.81 -0.69
N LEU A 318 -11.23 -13.88 -1.04
CA LEU A 318 -12.68 -14.04 -0.79
C LEU A 318 -13.29 -15.19 -1.60
N THR A 319 -12.86 -15.36 -2.86
CA THR A 319 -13.28 -16.48 -3.71
C THR A 319 -12.87 -17.82 -3.07
N SER A 320 -11.61 -17.93 -2.64
CA SER A 320 -11.12 -19.13 -1.94
C SER A 320 -11.89 -19.41 -0.65
N ALA A 321 -12.14 -18.37 0.16
CA ALA A 321 -12.88 -18.51 1.40
C ALA A 321 -14.33 -19.00 1.18
N THR A 322 -14.95 -18.56 0.08
CA THR A 322 -16.34 -18.94 -0.28
C THR A 322 -16.41 -20.34 -0.89
N THR A 323 -15.50 -20.67 -1.80
CA THR A 323 -15.50 -21.97 -2.52
C THR A 323 -14.89 -23.10 -1.71
N GLY A 324 -14.08 -22.77 -0.72
CA GLY A 324 -13.31 -23.73 0.08
C GLY A 324 -12.05 -24.25 -0.62
N GLY A 325 -11.82 -23.90 -1.88
CA GLY A 325 -10.69 -24.30 -2.71
C GLY A 325 -9.59 -23.25 -2.78
N THR A 326 -8.58 -23.52 -3.60
CA THR A 326 -7.53 -22.56 -3.96
C THR A 326 -8.02 -21.65 -5.10
N ALA A 327 -7.64 -20.38 -5.06
CA ALA A 327 -7.93 -19.41 -6.12
C ALA A 327 -6.63 -18.74 -6.58
N ALA A 328 -6.52 -18.49 -7.89
CA ALA A 328 -5.41 -17.72 -8.46
C ALA A 328 -5.83 -16.25 -8.61
N PRO A 329 -5.02 -15.29 -8.13
CA PRO A 329 -5.27 -13.89 -8.42
C PRO A 329 -5.19 -13.61 -9.92
N GLU A 330 -6.15 -12.86 -10.44
CA GLU A 330 -6.07 -12.39 -11.82
C GLU A 330 -4.91 -11.41 -11.95
N GLN A 331 -3.94 -11.71 -12.81
CA GLN A 331 -2.80 -10.82 -13.02
C GLN A 331 -3.23 -9.65 -13.91
N PRO A 332 -3.27 -8.40 -13.41
CA PRO A 332 -3.54 -7.26 -14.26
C PRO A 332 -2.40 -7.14 -15.29
N ARG A 333 -2.76 -6.95 -16.57
CA ARG A 333 -1.76 -6.63 -17.59
C ARG A 333 -1.21 -5.25 -17.26
N ILE A 334 -0.02 -5.20 -16.67
CA ILE A 334 0.69 -3.94 -16.44
C ILE A 334 1.16 -3.45 -17.81
N PRO A 335 0.66 -2.33 -18.35
CA PRO A 335 1.23 -1.74 -19.55
C PRO A 335 2.73 -1.54 -19.33
N ARG A 336 3.54 -1.71 -20.37
CA ARG A 336 4.97 -1.36 -20.28
C ARG A 336 5.08 0.08 -19.80
N PRO A 337 5.95 0.38 -18.81
CA PRO A 337 6.14 1.76 -18.38
C PRO A 337 6.45 2.59 -19.62
N ARG A 338 5.68 3.64 -19.86
CA ARG A 338 6.02 4.64 -20.88
C ARG A 338 7.33 5.26 -20.43
N LEU A 339 8.36 5.15 -21.22
CA LEU A 339 9.62 5.82 -20.96
C LEU A 339 9.37 7.36 -21.04
N ALA A 340 10.13 8.14 -20.29
CA ALA A 340 10.04 9.61 -20.34
C ALA A 340 10.10 10.18 -21.76
N SER A 341 10.73 9.47 -22.71
CA SER A 341 10.73 9.74 -24.14
C SER A 341 9.35 9.67 -24.79
N ASP A 342 8.41 8.90 -24.25
CA ASP A 342 7.07 8.75 -24.83
C ASP A 342 6.17 9.94 -24.53
N TYR A 343 6.49 10.72 -23.49
CA TYR A 343 5.80 11.97 -23.14
C TYR A 343 6.31 13.18 -23.92
N ALA A 344 7.53 13.14 -24.47
CA ALA A 344 8.12 14.25 -25.24
C ALA A 344 7.51 14.42 -26.64
N LEU A 345 6.82 13.42 -27.18
CA LEU A 345 6.21 13.43 -28.51
C LEU A 345 4.77 13.98 -28.55
N ALA A 346 4.12 14.16 -27.39
CA ALA A 346 2.73 14.65 -27.32
C ALA A 346 2.61 16.18 -27.26
N THR A 347 3.70 16.93 -27.19
CA THR A 347 3.71 18.39 -27.06
C THR A 347 4.14 19.14 -28.35
N THR A 348 4.23 18.50 -29.51
CA THR A 348 4.43 19.19 -30.77
C THR A 348 3.06 19.62 -31.33
N ASP A 349 2.79 20.90 -31.15
CA ASP A 349 1.69 21.68 -31.68
C ASP A 349 1.57 21.51 -33.23
N PRO A 350 0.41 21.15 -33.80
CA PRO A 350 0.21 21.08 -35.23
C PRO A 350 -0.25 22.43 -35.84
N SER A 351 0.14 23.56 -35.29
CA SER A 351 -0.21 24.87 -35.84
C SER A 351 0.99 25.60 -36.48
N SER A 352 1.65 24.93 -37.45
CA SER A 352 2.52 25.65 -38.40
C SER A 352 2.52 24.94 -39.76
N ARG A 353 1.41 25.08 -40.47
CA ARG A 353 1.36 25.14 -41.95
C ARG A 353 0.13 25.89 -42.39
#